data_e724753b765c11be7f8e5e7cf7a854bc
#
_entry.id   e724753b765c11be7f8e5e7cf7a854bc
#
_cell.length_a   1.000
_cell.length_b   1.000
_cell.length_c   1.000
_cell.angle_alpha   90.00
_cell.angle_beta   90.00
_cell.angle_gamma   90.00
#
_symmetry.space_group_name_H-M   'P 1'
#
loop_
_entity.id
_entity.type
_entity.pdbx_description
1 polymer ?
#
loop_
_entity_poly.entity_id
_entity_poly.type
_entity_poly.pdbx_seq_one_letter_code
_entity_poly.pdbx_strand_id
1 'polypeptide(L)'
;MICVILTSFEREALMAKPGILVEIPGMGRRSITTVVSDYTGTFSLGGVIAPDVRSKLTSLAALVDLHIVTADSFGTAVRELAGIATPYLLQTGRHDTEKSDYVGRFDLTHVAAIGNGNNDRLMLQAVKEGGGLALAVDNGEGCAVDALLHSNLVVVGAANVLDLLLDPVRLKATLRF
;
A
#
# COMPACT_ATOMS: atom_id res chain seq x y z
N MET A 1 27.66 -8.85 33.00
CA MET A 1 26.67 -8.26 32.04
C MET A 1 27.38 -8.11 30.71
N ILE A 2 27.18 -9.05 29.76
CA ILE A 2 27.85 -9.05 28.45
C ILE A 2 27.03 -8.14 27.56
N CYS A 3 27.57 -6.98 27.19
CA CYS A 3 26.99 -6.10 26.20
C CYS A 3 27.33 -6.68 24.82
N VAL A 4 26.36 -7.32 24.17
CA VAL A 4 26.52 -7.79 22.79
C VAL A 4 26.39 -6.57 21.87
N ILE A 5 27.52 -6.15 21.29
CA ILE A 5 27.53 -5.10 20.27
C ILE A 5 27.22 -5.77 18.94
N LEU A 6 25.99 -5.62 18.45
CA LEU A 6 25.59 -6.10 17.13
C LEU A 6 26.36 -5.35 16.04
N THR A 7 26.80 -6.06 15.02
CA THR A 7 27.39 -5.48 13.80
C THR A 7 26.33 -4.68 13.04
N SER A 8 26.75 -3.80 12.11
CA SER A 8 25.81 -3.04 11.27
C SER A 8 24.88 -3.96 10.48
N PHE A 9 25.36 -5.10 9.99
CA PHE A 9 24.58 -6.10 9.28
C PHE A 9 23.55 -6.80 10.19
N GLU A 10 23.92 -7.14 11.42
CA GLU A 10 22.98 -7.74 12.39
C GLU A 10 21.93 -6.74 12.86
N ARG A 11 22.25 -5.44 12.95
CA ARG A 11 21.29 -4.37 13.23
C ARG A 11 20.32 -4.17 12.07
N GLU A 12 20.79 -4.21 10.83
CA GLU A 12 19.96 -4.10 9.63
C GLU A 12 19.03 -5.30 9.48
N ALA A 13 19.52 -6.52 9.72
CA ALA A 13 18.70 -7.74 9.73
C ALA A 13 17.66 -7.74 10.86
N LEU A 14 17.97 -7.17 12.02
CA LEU A 14 17.04 -7.04 13.15
C LEU A 14 15.98 -5.97 12.92
N MET A 15 16.24 -5.01 12.02
CA MET A 15 15.33 -3.92 11.65
C MET A 15 14.51 -4.22 10.39
N ALA A 16 14.86 -5.27 9.63
CA ALA A 16 14.13 -5.67 8.44
C ALA A 16 12.72 -6.16 8.80
N LYS A 17 11.71 -5.55 8.19
CA LYS A 17 10.32 -5.96 8.38
C LYS A 17 10.09 -7.33 7.73
N PRO A 18 9.22 -8.19 8.32
CA PRO A 18 9.04 -9.57 7.85
C PRO A 18 8.44 -9.69 6.45
N GLY A 19 7.75 -8.64 5.97
CA GLY A 19 6.98 -8.70 4.73
C GLY A 19 5.72 -9.57 4.83
N ILE A 20 4.96 -9.61 3.73
CA ILE A 20 3.78 -10.45 3.58
C ILE A 20 4.11 -11.53 2.55
N LEU A 21 4.09 -12.79 2.97
CA LEU A 21 4.35 -13.93 2.11
C LEU A 21 3.05 -14.63 1.77
N VAL A 22 2.78 -14.82 0.48
CA VAL A 22 1.61 -15.55 0.00
C VAL A 22 1.95 -16.38 -1.24
N GLU A 23 1.50 -17.63 -1.27
CA GLU A 23 1.56 -18.51 -2.43
C GLU A 23 0.20 -18.53 -3.10
N ILE A 24 0.09 -17.94 -4.30
CA ILE A 24 -1.18 -17.81 -5.03
C ILE A 24 -1.16 -18.79 -6.21
N PRO A 25 -2.02 -19.82 -6.22
CA PRO A 25 -2.12 -20.74 -7.34
C PRO A 25 -2.42 -20.00 -8.65
N GLY A 26 -1.60 -20.24 -9.67
CA GLY A 26 -1.67 -19.55 -10.96
C GLY A 26 -0.85 -18.25 -11.04
N MET A 27 -0.50 -17.61 -9.91
CA MET A 27 0.33 -16.41 -9.86
C MET A 27 1.71 -16.64 -9.22
N GLY A 28 1.90 -17.79 -8.54
CA GLY A 28 3.14 -18.14 -7.83
C GLY A 28 3.32 -17.44 -6.48
N ARG A 29 4.55 -17.53 -5.94
CA ARG A 29 4.90 -16.93 -4.67
C ARG A 29 5.06 -15.43 -4.79
N ARG A 30 4.44 -14.70 -3.88
CA ARG A 30 4.58 -13.25 -3.71
C ARG A 30 5.18 -12.93 -2.34
N SER A 31 6.15 -12.02 -2.33
CA SER A 31 6.77 -11.50 -1.12
C SER A 31 6.61 -9.99 -1.15
N ILE A 32 5.59 -9.45 -0.49
CA ILE A 32 5.31 -8.02 -0.47
C ILE A 32 6.07 -7.41 0.70
N THR A 33 7.06 -6.59 0.41
CA THR A 33 7.86 -5.88 1.41
C THR A 33 7.54 -4.40 1.44
N THR A 34 6.91 -3.88 0.38
CA THR A 34 6.56 -2.46 0.23
C THR A 34 5.10 -2.31 -0.14
N VAL A 35 4.42 -1.39 0.53
CA VAL A 35 3.06 -0.95 0.15
C VAL A 35 3.11 0.52 -0.20
N VAL A 36 2.66 0.89 -1.40
CA VAL A 36 2.51 2.27 -1.86
C VAL A 36 1.03 2.56 -2.04
N SER A 37 0.50 3.54 -1.34
CA SER A 37 -0.94 3.83 -1.34
C SER A 37 -1.24 5.30 -1.51
N ASP A 38 -2.36 5.59 -2.18
CA ASP A 38 -3.03 6.87 -2.03
C ASP A 38 -3.63 7.00 -0.63
N TYR A 39 -4.09 8.21 -0.29
CA TYR A 39 -4.68 8.54 1.01
C TYR A 39 -6.16 8.90 0.89
N THR A 40 -6.46 9.93 0.08
CA THR A 40 -7.81 10.50 -0.03
C THR A 40 -8.75 9.58 -0.81
N GLY A 41 -9.87 9.17 -0.21
CA GLY A 41 -10.79 8.21 -0.82
C GLY A 41 -10.30 6.76 -0.78
N THR A 42 -9.04 6.52 -0.39
CA THR A 42 -8.44 5.18 -0.24
C THR A 42 -8.46 4.74 1.23
N PHE A 43 -7.76 5.43 2.12
CA PHE A 43 -7.76 5.16 3.56
C PHE A 43 -8.53 6.19 4.38
N SER A 44 -8.71 7.40 3.86
CA SER A 44 -9.52 8.43 4.49
C SER A 44 -10.84 8.62 3.76
N LEU A 45 -11.87 8.97 4.52
CA LEU A 45 -13.17 9.43 4.03
C LEU A 45 -13.32 10.88 4.46
N GLY A 46 -13.45 11.81 3.50
CA GLY A 46 -13.45 13.24 3.80
C GLY A 46 -12.18 13.72 4.51
N GLY A 47 -11.03 13.08 4.25
CA GLY A 47 -9.75 13.43 4.87
C GLY A 47 -9.56 12.90 6.31
N VAL A 48 -10.44 12.03 6.80
CA VAL A 48 -10.36 11.45 8.16
C VAL A 48 -10.19 9.94 8.09
N ILE A 49 -9.25 9.40 8.86
CA ILE A 49 -9.03 7.95 8.98
C ILE A 49 -9.89 7.41 10.13
N ALA A 50 -10.73 6.41 9.84
CA ALA A 50 -11.49 5.73 10.88
C ALA A 50 -10.58 4.98 11.88
N PRO A 51 -10.95 4.85 13.16
CA PRO A 51 -10.09 4.26 14.19
C PRO A 51 -9.64 2.82 13.90
N ASP A 52 -10.51 2.00 13.30
CA ASP A 52 -10.20 0.63 12.90
C ASP A 52 -9.21 0.58 11.72
N VAL A 53 -9.37 1.45 10.73
CA VAL A 53 -8.42 1.63 9.61
C VAL A 53 -7.07 2.07 10.15
N ARG A 54 -7.03 3.02 11.09
CA ARG A 54 -5.81 3.48 11.73
C ARG A 54 -5.06 2.34 12.44
N SER A 55 -5.77 1.52 13.20
CA SER A 55 -5.20 0.35 13.89
C SER A 55 -4.58 -0.64 12.90
N LYS A 56 -5.29 -0.93 11.79
CA LYS A 56 -4.81 -1.85 10.75
C LYS A 56 -3.62 -1.29 9.98
N LEU A 57 -3.60 0.02 9.69
CA LEU A 57 -2.44 0.69 9.08
C LEU A 57 -1.20 0.59 9.97
N THR A 58 -1.36 0.76 11.28
CA THR A 58 -0.28 0.57 12.24
C THR A 58 0.26 -0.86 12.21
N SER A 59 -0.63 -1.86 12.16
CA SER A 59 -0.25 -3.27 12.04
C SER A 59 0.46 -3.56 10.72
N LEU A 60 -0.03 -3.00 9.60
CA LEU A 60 0.60 -3.16 8.29
C LEU A 60 2.00 -2.51 8.25
N ALA A 61 2.15 -1.32 8.82
CA ALA A 61 3.43 -0.60 8.88
C ALA A 61 4.51 -1.35 9.71
N ALA A 62 4.10 -2.24 10.60
CA ALA A 62 5.02 -3.12 11.31
C ALA A 62 5.53 -4.29 10.44
N LEU A 63 4.79 -4.66 9.39
CA LEU A 63 5.12 -5.79 8.50
C LEU A 63 5.87 -5.36 7.23
N VAL A 64 5.54 -4.20 6.68
CA VAL A 64 6.04 -3.73 5.39
C VAL A 64 6.46 -2.26 5.43
N ASP A 65 7.26 -1.82 4.46
CA ASP A 65 7.53 -0.41 4.26
C ASP A 65 6.28 0.25 3.64
N LEU A 66 5.59 1.03 4.47
CA LEU A 66 4.35 1.69 4.09
C LEU A 66 4.63 3.12 3.62
N HIS A 67 4.32 3.40 2.36
CA HIS A 67 4.43 4.68 1.71
C HIS A 67 3.05 5.21 1.35
N ILE A 68 2.73 6.42 1.80
CA ILE A 68 1.50 7.13 1.44
C ILE A 68 1.87 8.27 0.50
N VAL A 69 1.30 8.27 -0.71
CA VAL A 69 1.60 9.23 -1.78
C VAL A 69 0.31 9.95 -2.17
N THR A 70 0.19 11.22 -1.81
CA THR A 70 -1.09 11.93 -1.89
C THR A 70 -0.95 13.39 -2.30
N ALA A 71 -1.98 13.93 -2.97
CA ALA A 71 -2.14 15.37 -3.17
C ALA A 71 -2.65 16.07 -1.91
N ASP A 72 -3.15 15.31 -0.93
CA ASP A 72 -3.70 15.78 0.35
C ASP A 72 -4.75 16.88 0.19
N SER A 73 -5.79 16.60 -0.60
CA SER A 73 -6.85 17.56 -0.96
C SER A 73 -7.55 18.19 0.26
N PHE A 74 -7.50 17.55 1.42
CA PHE A 74 -8.09 18.05 2.68
C PHE A 74 -7.07 18.67 3.62
N GLY A 75 -5.76 18.58 3.35
CA GLY A 75 -4.70 19.11 4.22
C GLY A 75 -4.59 18.38 5.57
N THR A 76 -4.94 17.09 5.62
CA THR A 76 -5.05 16.33 6.87
C THR A 76 -4.07 15.16 6.97
N ALA A 77 -3.44 14.76 5.88
CA ALA A 77 -2.64 13.53 5.80
C ALA A 77 -1.53 13.47 6.86
N VAL A 78 -0.78 14.55 7.04
CA VAL A 78 0.32 14.60 8.03
C VAL A 78 -0.21 14.34 9.46
N ARG A 79 -1.33 14.96 9.83
CA ARG A 79 -1.94 14.79 11.15
C ARG A 79 -2.52 13.40 11.33
N GLU A 80 -3.29 12.95 10.35
CA GLU A 80 -3.98 11.66 10.41
C GLU A 80 -3.03 10.47 10.35
N LEU A 81 -1.87 10.59 9.70
CA LEU A 81 -0.85 9.54 9.59
C LEU A 81 0.25 9.63 10.65
N ALA A 82 0.15 10.58 11.59
CA ALA A 82 1.15 10.75 12.64
C ALA A 82 1.34 9.46 13.46
N GLY A 83 2.61 9.02 13.58
CA GLY A 83 2.99 7.78 14.24
C GLY A 83 2.80 6.50 13.42
N ILE A 84 2.33 6.60 12.16
CA ILE A 84 2.14 5.46 11.25
C ILE A 84 3.11 5.57 10.06
N ALA A 85 3.01 6.65 9.30
CA ALA A 85 3.83 6.90 8.13
C ALA A 85 3.98 8.41 7.90
N THR A 86 5.07 8.81 7.25
CA THR A 86 5.22 10.19 6.76
C THR A 86 4.72 10.23 5.31
N PRO A 87 3.67 11.00 5.00
CA PRO A 87 3.16 11.06 3.63
C PRO A 87 4.13 11.78 2.70
N TYR A 88 4.28 11.27 1.49
CA TYR A 88 4.88 11.98 0.37
C TYR A 88 3.79 12.84 -0.28
N LEU A 89 3.95 14.17 -0.17
CA LEU A 89 3.02 15.12 -0.77
C LEU A 89 3.44 15.39 -2.23
N LEU A 90 2.50 15.17 -3.15
CA LEU A 90 2.69 15.40 -4.57
C LEU A 90 2.95 16.89 -4.84
N GLN A 91 3.93 17.17 -5.69
CA GLN A 91 4.43 18.52 -5.94
C GLN A 91 3.98 19.10 -7.28
N THR A 92 3.58 18.24 -8.21
CA THR A 92 3.23 18.64 -9.58
C THR A 92 1.72 18.51 -9.83
N GLY A 93 1.21 19.16 -10.87
CA GLY A 93 -0.18 18.97 -11.30
C GLY A 93 -0.44 17.65 -12.05
N ARG A 94 0.61 16.82 -12.27
CA ARG A 94 0.53 15.52 -12.96
C ARG A 94 0.62 14.38 -11.96
N HIS A 95 -0.36 14.30 -11.10
CA HIS A 95 -0.38 13.37 -9.97
C HIS A 95 -0.28 11.90 -10.39
N ASP A 96 -0.85 11.52 -11.52
CA ASP A 96 -0.79 10.16 -12.06
C ASP A 96 0.65 9.76 -12.44
N THR A 97 1.37 10.63 -13.14
CA THR A 97 2.77 10.40 -13.52
C THR A 97 3.66 10.39 -12.29
N GLU A 98 3.48 11.34 -11.36
CA GLU A 98 4.31 11.44 -10.16
C GLU A 98 4.16 10.22 -9.24
N LYS A 99 2.93 9.65 -9.10
CA LYS A 99 2.70 8.40 -8.38
C LYS A 99 3.35 7.20 -9.07
N SER A 100 3.30 7.15 -10.40
CA SER A 100 3.97 6.11 -11.18
C SER A 100 5.50 6.20 -11.05
N ASP A 101 6.07 7.39 -11.15
CA ASP A 101 7.50 7.62 -10.96
C ASP A 101 7.94 7.28 -9.53
N TYR A 102 7.08 7.55 -8.55
CA TYR A 102 7.35 7.21 -7.15
C TYR A 102 7.46 5.70 -6.96
N VAL A 103 6.50 4.93 -7.47
CA VAL A 103 6.48 3.47 -7.31
C VAL A 103 7.59 2.80 -8.12
N GLY A 104 7.99 3.39 -9.25
CA GLY A 104 9.10 2.91 -10.09
C GLY A 104 10.48 2.92 -9.43
N ARG A 105 10.60 3.48 -8.22
CA ARG A 105 11.84 3.45 -7.41
C ARG A 105 12.08 2.11 -6.72
N PHE A 106 11.05 1.23 -6.68
CA PHE A 106 11.08 -0.05 -5.98
C PHE A 106 11.14 -1.22 -6.97
N ASP A 107 11.55 -2.38 -6.49
CA ASP A 107 11.34 -3.64 -7.20
C ASP A 107 9.84 -3.97 -7.17
N LEU A 108 9.19 -3.76 -8.31
CA LEU A 108 7.73 -3.87 -8.44
C LEU A 108 7.20 -5.25 -8.10
N THR A 109 8.01 -6.31 -8.21
CA THR A 109 7.62 -7.68 -7.85
C THR A 109 7.33 -7.82 -6.35
N HIS A 110 7.86 -6.90 -5.53
CA HIS A 110 7.71 -6.86 -4.08
C HIS A 110 6.77 -5.75 -3.58
N VAL A 111 6.08 -5.07 -4.50
CA VAL A 111 5.19 -3.95 -4.19
C VAL A 111 3.72 -4.38 -4.22
N ALA A 112 2.94 -3.91 -3.24
CA ALA A 112 1.50 -3.76 -3.37
C ALA A 112 1.14 -2.29 -3.51
N ALA A 113 0.38 -1.92 -4.55
CA ALA A 113 -0.14 -0.57 -4.76
C ALA A 113 -1.64 -0.52 -4.45
N ILE A 114 -2.10 0.56 -3.80
CA ILE A 114 -3.50 0.75 -3.42
C ILE A 114 -3.96 2.14 -3.82
N GLY A 115 -5.11 2.24 -4.50
CA GLY A 115 -5.67 3.52 -4.90
C GLY A 115 -7.13 3.44 -5.34
N ASN A 116 -7.80 4.58 -5.49
CA ASN A 116 -9.20 4.65 -5.89
C ASN A 116 -9.45 5.56 -7.09
N GLY A 117 -8.55 6.48 -7.38
CA GLY A 117 -8.76 7.56 -8.34
C GLY A 117 -8.13 7.35 -9.71
N ASN A 118 -8.49 8.19 -10.68
CA ASN A 118 -7.84 8.23 -11.98
C ASN A 118 -6.35 8.60 -11.88
N ASN A 119 -5.98 9.35 -10.87
CA ASN A 119 -4.58 9.69 -10.58
C ASN A 119 -3.75 8.52 -10.04
N ASP A 120 -4.40 7.38 -9.71
CA ASP A 120 -3.72 6.14 -9.27
C ASP A 120 -3.49 5.16 -10.42
N ARG A 121 -4.18 5.35 -11.56
CA ARG A 121 -4.18 4.40 -12.68
C ARG A 121 -2.80 3.97 -13.14
N LEU A 122 -1.86 4.92 -13.34
CA LEU A 122 -0.51 4.61 -13.83
C LEU A 122 0.35 3.89 -12.78
N MET A 123 0.19 4.23 -11.50
CA MET A 123 0.82 3.51 -10.39
C MET A 123 0.31 2.07 -10.31
N LEU A 124 -1.01 1.87 -10.34
CA LEU A 124 -1.64 0.55 -10.31
C LEU A 124 -1.22 -0.29 -11.52
N GLN A 125 -1.22 0.30 -12.72
CA GLN A 125 -0.79 -0.34 -13.94
C GLN A 125 0.67 -0.79 -13.85
N ALA A 126 1.58 0.10 -13.47
CA ALA A 126 3.00 -0.19 -13.37
C ALA A 126 3.27 -1.37 -12.42
N VAL A 127 2.62 -1.39 -11.25
CA VAL A 127 2.78 -2.47 -10.27
C VAL A 127 2.20 -3.78 -10.80
N LYS A 128 1.00 -3.77 -11.39
CA LYS A 128 0.37 -4.95 -11.99
C LYS A 128 1.23 -5.56 -13.08
N GLU A 129 1.70 -4.76 -14.04
CA GLU A 129 2.54 -5.18 -15.16
C GLU A 129 3.94 -5.61 -14.70
N GLY A 130 4.47 -4.95 -13.65
CA GLY A 130 5.74 -5.29 -13.01
C GLY A 130 5.72 -6.55 -12.16
N GLY A 131 4.57 -7.27 -12.08
CA GLY A 131 4.45 -8.52 -11.33
C GLY A 131 4.14 -8.34 -9.83
N GLY A 132 3.86 -7.14 -9.38
CA GLY A 132 3.38 -6.83 -8.04
C GLY A 132 1.87 -7.05 -7.87
N LEU A 133 1.29 -6.43 -6.86
CA LEU A 133 -0.13 -6.55 -6.54
C LEU A 133 -0.81 -5.19 -6.54
N ALA A 134 -1.70 -4.94 -7.50
CA ALA A 134 -2.46 -3.71 -7.61
C ALA A 134 -3.89 -3.90 -7.07
N LEU A 135 -4.30 -3.03 -6.15
CA LEU A 135 -5.56 -3.09 -5.40
C LEU A 135 -6.36 -1.79 -5.61
N ALA A 136 -7.52 -1.89 -6.24
CA ALA A 136 -8.45 -0.76 -6.27
C ALA A 136 -9.36 -0.81 -5.05
N VAL A 137 -9.67 0.36 -4.49
CA VAL A 137 -10.51 0.48 -3.29
C VAL A 137 -11.65 1.45 -3.55
N ASP A 138 -12.86 1.06 -3.18
CA ASP A 138 -13.98 1.97 -2.98
C ASP A 138 -14.22 2.13 -1.47
N ASN A 139 -13.81 3.25 -0.91
CA ASN A 139 -13.98 3.55 0.51
C ASN A 139 -15.21 4.46 0.78
N GLY A 140 -16.17 4.48 -0.15
CA GLY A 140 -17.38 5.30 -0.04
C GLY A 140 -17.29 6.64 -0.77
N GLU A 141 -16.14 6.98 -1.36
CA GLU A 141 -15.98 8.13 -2.27
C GLU A 141 -15.98 7.70 -3.75
N GLY A 142 -16.18 6.40 -3.99
CA GLY A 142 -16.15 5.79 -5.33
C GLY A 142 -14.77 5.29 -5.72
N CYS A 143 -14.76 4.44 -6.75
CA CYS A 143 -13.55 3.94 -7.40
C CYS A 143 -13.61 4.26 -8.90
N ALA A 144 -12.61 4.97 -9.41
CA ALA A 144 -12.53 5.32 -10.82
C ALA A 144 -12.40 4.05 -11.68
N VAL A 145 -13.09 4.03 -12.83
CA VAL A 145 -13.07 2.87 -13.74
C VAL A 145 -11.65 2.54 -14.19
N ASP A 146 -10.82 3.54 -14.46
CA ASP A 146 -9.42 3.32 -14.85
C ASP A 146 -8.58 2.71 -13.72
N ALA A 147 -8.81 3.09 -12.46
CA ALA A 147 -8.16 2.44 -11.32
C ALA A 147 -8.56 0.97 -11.22
N LEU A 148 -9.84 0.67 -11.41
CA LEU A 148 -10.37 -0.70 -11.41
C LEU A 148 -9.75 -1.55 -12.53
N LEU A 149 -9.71 -1.06 -13.76
CA LEU A 149 -9.18 -1.79 -14.93
C LEU A 149 -7.68 -2.11 -14.80
N HIS A 150 -6.93 -1.26 -14.10
CA HIS A 150 -5.49 -1.42 -13.90
C HIS A 150 -5.14 -2.15 -12.58
N SER A 151 -6.11 -2.76 -11.90
CA SER A 151 -5.90 -3.54 -10.67
C SER A 151 -5.97 -5.04 -10.88
N ASN A 152 -5.46 -5.81 -9.90
CA ASN A 152 -5.64 -7.26 -9.81
C ASN A 152 -6.96 -7.61 -9.12
N LEU A 153 -7.40 -6.78 -8.17
CA LEU A 153 -8.68 -6.94 -7.49
C LEU A 153 -9.23 -5.60 -7.01
N VAL A 154 -10.52 -5.59 -6.73
CA VAL A 154 -11.25 -4.44 -6.18
C VAL A 154 -11.80 -4.80 -4.81
N VAL A 155 -11.66 -3.89 -3.86
CA VAL A 155 -12.11 -4.08 -2.48
C VAL A 155 -13.01 -2.91 -2.07
N VAL A 156 -14.13 -3.22 -1.45
CA VAL A 156 -15.01 -2.22 -0.86
C VAL A 156 -14.62 -2.01 0.61
N GLY A 157 -14.25 -0.78 0.95
CA GLY A 157 -13.87 -0.35 2.30
C GLY A 157 -12.36 -0.44 2.58
N ALA A 158 -11.83 0.62 3.17
CA ALA A 158 -10.42 0.75 3.56
C ALA A 158 -10.01 -0.34 4.57
N ALA A 159 -10.84 -0.64 5.55
CA ALA A 159 -10.56 -1.69 6.52
C ALA A 159 -10.42 -3.07 5.86
N ASN A 160 -11.24 -3.35 4.84
CA ASN A 160 -11.24 -4.65 4.16
C ASN A 160 -10.00 -4.87 3.28
N VAL A 161 -9.48 -3.84 2.61
CA VAL A 161 -8.25 -3.98 1.83
C VAL A 161 -7.05 -4.22 2.76
N LEU A 162 -7.02 -3.60 3.93
CA LEU A 162 -6.00 -3.84 4.94
C LEU A 162 -6.11 -5.25 5.52
N ASP A 163 -7.32 -5.74 5.78
CA ASP A 163 -7.55 -7.12 6.24
C ASP A 163 -7.05 -8.16 5.23
N LEU A 164 -7.20 -7.91 3.92
CA LEU A 164 -6.67 -8.81 2.89
C LEU A 164 -5.14 -8.87 2.91
N LEU A 165 -4.45 -7.76 3.14
CA LEU A 165 -3.00 -7.72 3.25
C LEU A 165 -2.50 -8.32 4.57
N LEU A 166 -3.24 -8.14 5.66
CA LEU A 166 -2.90 -8.69 6.98
C LEU A 166 -3.23 -10.18 7.10
N ASP A 167 -4.10 -10.71 6.22
CA ASP A 167 -4.48 -12.13 6.16
C ASP A 167 -4.15 -12.73 4.78
N PRO A 168 -2.92 -13.26 4.57
CA PRO A 168 -2.51 -13.86 3.30
C PRO A 168 -3.40 -15.01 2.82
N VAL A 169 -4.13 -15.68 3.72
CA VAL A 169 -5.04 -16.78 3.36
C VAL A 169 -6.25 -16.23 2.60
N ARG A 170 -6.81 -15.10 3.03
CA ARG A 170 -7.90 -14.41 2.33
C ARG A 170 -7.44 -13.89 0.97
N LEU A 171 -6.26 -13.28 0.91
CA LEU A 171 -5.67 -12.80 -0.33
C LEU A 171 -5.47 -13.92 -1.35
N LYS A 172 -4.91 -15.07 -0.91
CA LYS A 172 -4.78 -16.28 -1.72
C LYS A 172 -6.13 -16.78 -2.22
N ALA A 173 -7.14 -16.85 -1.34
CA ALA A 173 -8.47 -17.35 -1.68
C ALA A 173 -9.15 -16.51 -2.78
N THR A 174 -8.92 -15.19 -2.79
CA THR A 174 -9.49 -14.26 -3.76
C THR A 174 -8.77 -14.32 -5.11
N LEU A 175 -7.44 -14.46 -5.13
CA LEU A 175 -6.60 -14.33 -6.33
C LEU A 175 -6.25 -15.66 -7.02
N ARG A 176 -6.59 -16.80 -6.42
CA ARG A 176 -6.33 -18.13 -7.02
C ARG A 176 -7.13 -18.33 -8.32
N PHE A 177 -6.53 -18.96 -9.31
CA PHE A 177 -7.18 -19.45 -10.51
C PHE A 177 -7.72 -20.87 -10.29
#